data_c57d8b859f2ad13dd58320eae982bc46
#
_entry.id   c57d8b859f2ad13dd58320eae982bc46
#
_cell.length_a   1.000
_cell.length_b   1.000
_cell.length_c   1.000
_cell.angle_alpha   90.00
_cell.angle_beta   90.00
_cell.angle_gamma   90.00
#
_symmetry.space_group_name_H-M   'P 1'
#
loop_
_entity.id
_entity.type
_entity.pdbx_description
1 polymer ?
#
loop_
_entity_poly.entity_id
_entity_poly.type
_entity_poly.pdbx_seq_one_letter_code
_entity_poly.pdbx_strand_id
1 'polypeptide(L)'
;KCANIWLKIQDDVNEVESNYGTYILGKQWDWIVNELTEDIDSRRCTIVIHQPYHKTLNPKDLPCTQYIQFFIRENKLHLGVNMRSNDIIFGFCNDIFNFALFQQLMLNELREIYPDLELGKYHHHAGSLHLYETHYDMRDNILMDQCFSSEKSYELNPWITRKYIEENSMTLPIEDMPKLELMAFTIKQMKELFI
;
A
#
# COMPACT_ATOMS: atom_id res chain seq x y z
N LYS A 1 14.57 1.71 13.97
CA LYS A 1 15.44 0.82 13.16
C LYS A 1 15.04 0.80 11.69
N CYS A 2 13.73 0.88 11.34
CA CYS A 2 13.30 0.92 9.94
C CYS A 2 13.80 2.16 9.18
N ALA A 3 13.80 3.34 9.80
CA ALA A 3 14.28 4.57 9.16
C ALA A 3 15.72 4.47 8.62
N ASN A 4 16.58 3.69 9.28
CA ASN A 4 17.97 3.52 8.84
C ASN A 4 18.14 2.70 7.56
N ILE A 5 17.14 1.91 7.16
CA ILE A 5 17.18 1.14 5.90
C ILE A 5 16.93 2.11 4.75
N TRP A 6 15.91 2.94 4.84
CA TRP A 6 15.57 3.93 3.81
C TRP A 6 16.72 4.90 3.54
N LEU A 7 17.39 5.38 4.60
CA LEU A 7 18.58 6.22 4.47
C LEU A 7 19.76 5.56 3.73
N LYS A 8 19.83 4.23 3.73
CA LYS A 8 20.92 3.49 3.05
C LYS A 8 20.66 3.25 1.58
N ILE A 9 19.38 3.17 1.19
CA ILE A 9 18.96 2.82 -0.17
C ILE A 9 18.54 4.03 -1.01
N GLN A 10 18.36 5.21 -0.36
CA GLN A 10 18.04 6.44 -1.07
C GLN A 10 19.17 6.81 -2.06
N ASP A 11 18.78 7.48 -3.11
CA ASP A 11 19.68 8.04 -4.12
C ASP A 11 20.33 9.37 -3.66
N ASP A 12 21.02 10.03 -4.58
CA ASP A 12 21.75 11.27 -4.31
C ASP A 12 20.83 12.50 -4.10
N VAL A 13 19.51 12.37 -4.42
CA VAL A 13 18.46 13.39 -4.20
C VAL A 13 17.52 13.01 -3.07
N ASN A 14 17.88 12.02 -2.25
CA ASN A 14 17.12 11.49 -1.12
C ASN A 14 15.80 10.81 -1.50
N GLU A 15 15.68 10.27 -2.70
CA GLU A 15 14.54 9.50 -3.17
C GLU A 15 14.80 7.99 -3.09
N VAL A 16 13.73 7.21 -3.02
CA VAL A 16 13.76 5.74 -3.08
C VAL A 16 12.84 5.25 -4.18
N GLU A 17 13.34 4.35 -5.02
CA GLU A 17 12.58 3.78 -6.14
C GLU A 17 11.38 2.93 -5.67
N SER A 18 11.43 2.37 -4.48
CA SER A 18 10.30 1.63 -3.89
C SER A 18 9.27 2.52 -3.20
N ASN A 19 9.27 3.83 -3.43
CA ASN A 19 8.17 4.70 -3.04
C ASN A 19 6.94 4.44 -3.92
N TYR A 20 6.20 3.38 -3.61
CA TYR A 20 5.06 2.92 -4.41
C TYR A 20 3.95 3.97 -4.57
N GLY A 21 3.80 4.87 -3.60
CA GLY A 21 2.82 5.94 -3.66
C GLY A 21 2.98 6.82 -4.89
N THR A 22 4.19 7.10 -5.33
CA THR A 22 4.47 7.93 -6.52
C THR A 22 4.01 7.28 -7.83
N TYR A 23 4.04 5.95 -7.91
CA TYR A 23 3.54 5.18 -9.06
C TYR A 23 2.03 4.98 -9.01
N ILE A 24 1.48 4.79 -7.81
CA ILE A 24 0.07 4.43 -7.61
C ILE A 24 -0.81 5.67 -7.68
N LEU A 25 -0.54 6.70 -6.88
CA LEU A 25 -1.42 7.86 -6.70
C LEU A 25 -1.27 8.95 -7.77
N GLY A 26 -0.75 8.62 -8.95
CA GLY A 26 -0.54 9.54 -10.05
C GLY A 26 -1.50 9.30 -11.22
N LYS A 27 -1.02 9.61 -12.44
CA LYS A 27 -1.79 9.50 -13.69
C LYS A 27 -2.39 8.11 -13.96
N GLN A 28 -1.74 7.04 -13.46
CA GLN A 28 -2.25 5.68 -13.60
C GLN A 28 -3.53 5.48 -12.78
N TRP A 29 -3.61 6.10 -11.60
CA TRP A 29 -4.80 6.09 -10.75
C TRP A 29 -5.96 6.79 -11.42
N ASP A 30 -5.74 8.02 -11.91
CA ASP A 30 -6.77 8.80 -12.61
C ASP A 30 -7.32 8.04 -13.82
N TRP A 31 -6.40 7.41 -14.57
CA TRP A 31 -6.78 6.61 -15.72
C TRP A 31 -7.67 5.43 -15.33
N ILE A 32 -7.37 4.74 -14.21
CA ILE A 32 -8.17 3.61 -13.72
C ILE A 32 -9.56 4.05 -13.27
N VAL A 33 -9.67 5.17 -12.57
CA VAL A 33 -10.96 5.72 -12.17
C VAL A 33 -11.82 5.99 -13.40
N ASN A 34 -11.26 6.67 -14.42
CA ASN A 34 -11.95 6.94 -15.67
C ASN A 34 -12.34 5.65 -16.42
N GLU A 35 -11.41 4.71 -16.53
CA GLU A 35 -11.64 3.43 -17.22
C GLU A 35 -12.76 2.62 -16.56
N LEU A 36 -12.78 2.50 -15.23
CA LEU A 36 -13.85 1.80 -14.52
C LEU A 36 -15.17 2.56 -14.51
N THR A 37 -15.14 3.88 -14.72
CA THR A 37 -16.35 4.69 -14.92
C THR A 37 -16.99 4.41 -16.27
N GLU A 38 -16.18 4.25 -17.31
CA GLU A 38 -16.65 3.98 -18.69
C GLU A 38 -17.02 2.50 -18.89
N ASP A 39 -16.25 1.58 -18.30
CA ASP A 39 -16.43 0.14 -18.41
C ASP A 39 -16.19 -0.53 -17.06
N ILE A 40 -17.27 -0.79 -16.31
CA ILE A 40 -17.23 -1.44 -15.00
C ILE A 40 -16.60 -2.84 -15.05
N ASP A 41 -16.68 -3.51 -16.19
CA ASP A 41 -16.13 -4.86 -16.40
C ASP A 41 -14.70 -4.85 -16.96
N SER A 42 -14.09 -3.69 -17.08
CA SER A 42 -12.74 -3.54 -17.64
C SER A 42 -11.72 -4.46 -16.97
N ARG A 43 -10.81 -5.00 -17.79
CA ARG A 43 -9.68 -5.83 -17.39
C ARG A 43 -8.36 -5.12 -17.56
N ARG A 44 -8.38 -3.82 -17.90
CA ARG A 44 -7.21 -3.03 -18.26
C ARG A 44 -6.63 -2.23 -17.08
N CYS A 45 -7.29 -2.20 -15.94
CA CYS A 45 -7.01 -1.34 -14.79
C CYS A 45 -5.77 -1.79 -14.01
N THR A 46 -4.61 -1.67 -14.64
CA THR A 46 -3.32 -2.10 -14.08
C THR A 46 -2.42 -0.89 -13.85
N ILE A 47 -1.84 -0.80 -12.66
CA ILE A 47 -0.77 0.13 -12.30
C ILE A 47 0.56 -0.60 -12.38
N VAL A 48 1.47 -0.12 -13.21
CA VAL A 48 2.81 -0.69 -13.37
C VAL A 48 3.79 0.08 -12.49
N ILE A 49 4.40 -0.63 -11.55
CA ILE A 49 5.38 -0.08 -10.60
C ILE A 49 6.79 -0.35 -11.11
N HIS A 50 7.10 -1.61 -11.46
CA HIS A 50 8.41 -1.98 -11.95
C HIS A 50 8.59 -1.55 -13.41
N GLN A 51 9.35 -0.49 -13.63
CA GLN A 51 9.57 0.10 -14.93
C GLN A 51 10.78 -0.50 -15.66
N PRO A 52 10.80 -0.48 -17.01
CA PRO A 52 11.97 -0.97 -17.77
C PRO A 52 13.29 -0.27 -17.42
N TYR A 53 13.26 1.03 -17.12
CA TYR A 53 14.45 1.81 -16.79
C TYR A 53 15.12 1.37 -15.49
N HIS A 54 14.40 0.77 -14.55
CA HIS A 54 14.99 0.22 -13.33
C HIS A 54 16.15 -0.74 -13.59
N LYS A 55 16.09 -1.47 -14.71
CA LYS A 55 17.15 -2.43 -15.08
C LYS A 55 18.38 -1.76 -15.68
N THR A 56 18.22 -0.56 -16.23
CA THR A 56 19.31 0.19 -16.89
C THR A 56 20.01 1.14 -15.91
N LEU A 57 19.30 1.65 -14.92
CA LEU A 57 19.87 2.56 -13.92
C LEU A 57 20.64 1.85 -12.81
N ASN A 58 20.47 0.53 -12.66
CA ASN A 58 21.04 -0.26 -11.57
C ASN A 58 20.87 0.41 -10.20
N PRO A 59 19.63 0.75 -9.81
CA PRO A 59 19.37 1.49 -8.59
C PRO A 59 19.75 0.66 -7.36
N LYS A 60 20.12 1.32 -6.26
CA LYS A 60 20.35 0.68 -4.97
C LYS A 60 19.08 0.02 -4.43
N ASP A 61 17.93 0.58 -4.79
CA ASP A 61 16.60 0.12 -4.43
C ASP A 61 15.80 -0.24 -5.70
N LEU A 62 15.53 -1.53 -5.86
CA LEU A 62 14.73 -2.03 -6.98
C LEU A 62 13.35 -2.46 -6.46
N PRO A 63 12.23 -1.87 -6.94
CA PRO A 63 10.89 -2.21 -6.49
C PRO A 63 10.63 -3.72 -6.47
N CYS A 64 10.10 -4.22 -5.35
CA CYS A 64 9.67 -5.62 -5.23
C CYS A 64 8.33 -5.86 -5.90
N THR A 65 7.43 -4.87 -5.85
CA THR A 65 6.14 -4.93 -6.54
C THR A 65 6.32 -4.64 -8.02
N GLN A 66 5.77 -5.51 -8.85
CA GLN A 66 5.85 -5.38 -10.31
C GLN A 66 4.68 -4.55 -10.83
N TYR A 67 3.47 -4.95 -10.48
CA TYR A 67 2.22 -4.25 -10.83
C TYR A 67 1.12 -4.61 -9.84
N ILE A 68 0.07 -3.79 -9.83
CA ILE A 68 -1.20 -4.09 -9.18
C ILE A 68 -2.33 -3.94 -10.19
N GLN A 69 -3.43 -4.66 -9.99
CA GLN A 69 -4.59 -4.61 -10.89
C GLN A 69 -5.87 -4.52 -10.09
N PHE A 70 -6.68 -3.51 -10.41
CA PHE A 70 -8.05 -3.37 -9.92
C PHE A 70 -9.04 -4.00 -10.91
N PHE A 71 -10.11 -4.59 -10.40
CA PHE A 71 -11.21 -5.07 -11.22
C PHE A 71 -12.47 -5.22 -10.40
N ILE A 72 -13.63 -4.97 -11.03
CA ILE A 72 -14.94 -5.11 -10.39
C ILE A 72 -15.58 -6.38 -10.92
N ARG A 73 -16.07 -7.23 -10.01
CA ARG A 73 -16.88 -8.40 -10.33
C ARG A 73 -17.92 -8.60 -9.23
N GLU A 74 -19.13 -8.95 -9.61
CA GLU A 74 -20.21 -9.18 -8.66
C GLU A 74 -20.43 -7.98 -7.72
N ASN A 75 -20.37 -6.77 -8.24
CA ASN A 75 -20.45 -5.51 -7.51
C ASN A 75 -19.39 -5.34 -6.39
N LYS A 76 -18.22 -5.94 -6.56
CA LYS A 76 -17.10 -5.88 -5.59
C LYS A 76 -15.82 -5.45 -6.27
N LEU A 77 -15.11 -4.50 -5.64
CA LEU A 77 -13.79 -4.06 -6.09
C LEU A 77 -12.72 -5.02 -5.56
N HIS A 78 -12.09 -5.74 -6.44
CA HIS A 78 -10.97 -6.64 -6.14
C HIS A 78 -9.64 -5.97 -6.46
N LEU A 79 -8.60 -6.39 -5.76
CA LEU A 79 -7.20 -5.99 -6.01
C LEU A 79 -6.31 -7.22 -6.15
N GLY A 80 -5.55 -7.29 -7.23
CA GLY A 80 -4.45 -8.22 -7.41
C GLY A 80 -3.11 -7.51 -7.30
N VAL A 81 -2.19 -8.04 -6.49
CA VAL A 81 -0.83 -7.54 -6.32
C VAL A 81 0.17 -8.60 -6.76
N ASN A 82 1.13 -8.21 -7.61
CA ASN A 82 2.18 -9.09 -8.09
C ASN A 82 3.55 -8.56 -7.68
N MET A 83 4.27 -9.37 -6.90
CA MET A 83 5.61 -9.07 -6.41
C MET A 83 6.62 -10.09 -6.94
N ARG A 84 7.82 -9.61 -7.37
CA ARG A 84 8.92 -10.51 -7.73
C ARG A 84 9.54 -11.19 -6.51
N SER A 85 9.47 -10.53 -5.35
CA SER A 85 10.10 -10.94 -4.11
C SER A 85 9.37 -10.33 -2.92
N ASN A 86 9.16 -11.10 -1.86
CA ASN A 86 8.52 -10.60 -0.64
C ASN A 86 9.09 -11.32 0.59
N ASP A 87 9.53 -10.56 1.60
CA ASP A 87 9.92 -11.08 2.90
C ASP A 87 8.68 -11.30 3.77
N ILE A 88 8.54 -12.48 4.35
CA ILE A 88 7.31 -12.87 5.06
C ILE A 88 7.10 -12.13 6.39
N ILE A 89 8.17 -11.67 7.04
CA ILE A 89 8.07 -11.04 8.37
C ILE A 89 7.76 -9.55 8.26
N PHE A 90 8.61 -8.79 7.58
CA PHE A 90 8.44 -7.33 7.49
C PHE A 90 7.80 -6.89 6.18
N GLY A 91 8.20 -7.50 5.05
CA GLY A 91 7.67 -7.16 3.74
C GLY A 91 6.17 -7.47 3.65
N PHE A 92 5.82 -8.73 3.78
CA PHE A 92 4.45 -9.21 3.59
C PHE A 92 3.41 -8.50 4.47
N CYS A 93 3.70 -8.33 5.77
CA CYS A 93 2.77 -7.66 6.69
C CYS A 93 2.54 -6.20 6.32
N ASN A 94 3.62 -5.46 5.98
CA ASN A 94 3.52 -4.06 5.58
C ASN A 94 2.87 -3.91 4.21
N ASP A 95 3.20 -4.78 3.27
CA ASP A 95 2.68 -4.72 1.90
C ASP A 95 1.18 -5.01 1.85
N ILE A 96 0.68 -6.03 2.59
CA ILE A 96 -0.75 -6.29 2.69
C ILE A 96 -1.49 -5.07 3.25
N PHE A 97 -0.99 -4.48 4.33
CA PHE A 97 -1.62 -3.30 4.91
C PHE A 97 -1.69 -2.13 3.92
N ASN A 98 -0.56 -1.80 3.29
CA ASN A 98 -0.48 -0.69 2.35
C ASN A 98 -1.37 -0.91 1.11
N PHE A 99 -1.32 -2.10 0.50
CA PHE A 99 -2.12 -2.36 -0.69
C PHE A 99 -3.62 -2.51 -0.37
N ALA A 100 -3.98 -3.04 0.79
CA ALA A 100 -5.38 -3.05 1.24
C ALA A 100 -5.90 -1.62 1.47
N LEU A 101 -5.05 -0.71 1.95
CA LEU A 101 -5.38 0.71 2.06
C LEU A 101 -5.64 1.33 0.68
N PHE A 102 -4.78 1.07 -0.32
CA PHE A 102 -5.02 1.53 -1.69
C PHE A 102 -6.30 0.94 -2.30
N GLN A 103 -6.64 -0.32 -1.99
CA GLN A 103 -7.90 -0.91 -2.41
C GLN A 103 -9.10 -0.15 -1.85
N GLN A 104 -9.07 0.20 -0.57
CA GLN A 104 -10.13 0.95 0.09
C GLN A 104 -10.22 2.40 -0.40
N LEU A 105 -9.10 3.06 -0.66
CA LEU A 105 -9.09 4.39 -1.27
C LEU A 105 -9.75 4.39 -2.66
N MET A 106 -9.38 3.42 -3.51
CA MET A 106 -10.00 3.26 -4.83
C MET A 106 -11.51 2.97 -4.71
N LEU A 107 -11.89 2.12 -3.75
CA LEU A 107 -13.30 1.84 -3.47
C LEU A 107 -14.07 3.10 -3.10
N ASN A 108 -13.54 3.92 -2.19
CA ASN A 108 -14.20 5.15 -1.76
C ASN A 108 -14.37 6.14 -2.92
N GLU A 109 -13.37 6.26 -3.79
CA GLU A 109 -13.41 7.12 -4.96
C GLU A 109 -14.45 6.62 -6.01
N LEU A 110 -14.51 5.31 -6.25
CA LEU A 110 -15.48 4.71 -7.15
C LEU A 110 -16.91 4.70 -6.59
N ARG A 111 -17.11 4.77 -5.29
CA ARG A 111 -18.43 4.91 -4.66
C ARG A 111 -19.12 6.23 -4.96
N GLU A 112 -18.41 7.24 -5.40
CA GLU A 112 -19.02 8.48 -5.93
C GLU A 112 -19.84 8.20 -7.20
N ILE A 113 -19.50 7.13 -7.94
CA ILE A 113 -20.15 6.72 -9.19
C ILE A 113 -21.03 5.48 -8.97
N TYR A 114 -20.55 4.54 -8.18
CA TYR A 114 -21.19 3.27 -7.85
C TYR A 114 -21.43 3.18 -6.33
N PRO A 115 -22.49 3.81 -5.78
CA PRO A 115 -22.68 3.94 -4.32
C PRO A 115 -22.78 2.60 -3.58
N ASP A 116 -23.25 1.56 -4.24
CA ASP A 116 -23.44 0.23 -3.65
C ASP A 116 -22.23 -0.70 -3.85
N LEU A 117 -21.12 -0.18 -4.39
CA LEU A 117 -19.92 -0.98 -4.61
C LEU A 117 -19.32 -1.44 -3.28
N GLU A 118 -19.06 -2.74 -3.16
CA GLU A 118 -18.52 -3.37 -1.96
C GLU A 118 -17.02 -3.65 -2.07
N LEU A 119 -16.36 -3.82 -0.92
CA LEU A 119 -14.99 -4.29 -0.87
C LEU A 119 -14.93 -5.76 -1.31
N GLY A 120 -14.10 -6.04 -2.29
CA GLY A 120 -13.84 -7.38 -2.82
C GLY A 120 -12.63 -8.06 -2.19
N LYS A 121 -12.12 -9.07 -2.87
CA LYS A 121 -10.97 -9.85 -2.42
C LYS A 121 -9.65 -9.12 -2.74
N TYR A 122 -8.70 -9.27 -1.83
CA TYR A 122 -7.30 -8.96 -2.04
C TYR A 122 -6.55 -10.23 -2.44
N HIS A 123 -5.82 -10.20 -3.54
CA HIS A 123 -5.00 -11.31 -4.05
C HIS A 123 -3.54 -10.90 -4.03
N HIS A 124 -2.70 -11.65 -3.32
CA HIS A 124 -1.27 -11.39 -3.23
C HIS A 124 -0.48 -12.53 -3.85
N HIS A 125 0.31 -12.21 -4.85
CA HIS A 125 1.22 -13.15 -5.50
C HIS A 125 2.67 -12.70 -5.29
N ALA A 126 3.48 -13.56 -4.70
CA ALA A 126 4.92 -13.36 -4.56
C ALA A 126 5.67 -14.45 -5.34
N GLY A 127 6.42 -14.05 -6.37
CA GLY A 127 7.25 -14.96 -7.16
C GLY A 127 8.34 -15.64 -6.33
N SER A 128 8.83 -14.95 -5.31
CA SER A 128 9.73 -15.49 -4.28
C SER A 128 9.29 -14.99 -2.91
N LEU A 129 8.61 -15.83 -2.15
CA LEU A 129 8.33 -15.59 -0.74
C LEU A 129 9.45 -16.20 0.09
N HIS A 130 10.10 -15.40 0.95
CA HIS A 130 11.28 -15.85 1.68
C HIS A 130 11.31 -15.34 3.12
N LEU A 131 12.16 -15.96 3.92
CA LEU A 131 12.46 -15.59 5.29
C LEU A 131 13.98 -15.47 5.45
N TYR A 132 14.44 -14.32 5.94
CA TYR A 132 15.85 -14.12 6.24
C TYR A 132 16.27 -14.88 7.50
N GLU A 133 17.47 -15.48 7.50
CA GLU A 133 18.01 -16.22 8.65
C GLU A 133 18.06 -15.37 9.92
N THR A 134 18.31 -14.07 9.78
CA THR A 134 18.31 -13.10 10.90
C THR A 134 16.96 -12.98 11.61
N HIS A 135 15.88 -13.55 11.05
CA HIS A 135 14.53 -13.51 11.60
C HIS A 135 14.03 -14.88 12.09
N TYR A 136 14.88 -15.91 12.14
CA TYR A 136 14.46 -17.25 12.57
C TYR A 136 13.97 -17.27 14.02
N ASP A 137 14.65 -16.55 14.92
CA ASP A 137 14.20 -16.46 16.32
C ASP A 137 12.81 -15.77 16.42
N MET A 138 12.57 -14.75 15.59
CA MET A 138 11.27 -14.08 15.54
C MET A 138 10.18 -15.02 15.01
N ARG A 139 10.47 -15.79 13.96
CA ARG A 139 9.58 -16.83 13.44
C ARG A 139 9.20 -17.82 14.53
N ASP A 140 10.20 -18.32 15.26
CA ASP A 140 9.98 -19.34 16.29
C ASP A 140 9.12 -18.78 17.43
N ASN A 141 9.33 -17.54 17.84
CA ASN A 141 8.48 -16.87 18.81
C ASN A 141 7.03 -16.70 18.31
N ILE A 142 6.82 -16.30 17.05
CA ILE A 142 5.48 -16.18 16.44
C ILE A 142 4.78 -17.55 16.40
N LEU A 143 5.50 -18.62 16.04
CA LEU A 143 4.93 -19.97 15.98
C LEU A 143 4.61 -20.55 17.36
N MET A 144 5.33 -20.12 18.39
CA MET A 144 5.08 -20.51 19.80
C MET A 144 3.91 -19.71 20.39
N ASP A 145 3.65 -18.52 19.89
CA ASP A 145 2.52 -17.70 20.33
C ASP A 145 1.22 -18.24 19.75
N GLN A 146 0.39 -18.85 20.61
CA GLN A 146 -0.90 -19.41 20.24
C GLN A 146 -2.03 -18.37 20.26
N CYS A 147 -1.73 -17.11 20.51
CA CYS A 147 -2.70 -16.03 20.53
C CYS A 147 -3.09 -15.59 19.10
N PHE A 148 -3.87 -16.42 18.44
CA PHE A 148 -4.60 -15.99 17.25
C PHE A 148 -5.88 -15.24 17.68
N SER A 149 -5.81 -13.93 17.80
CA SER A 149 -7.03 -13.14 17.94
C SER A 149 -7.68 -12.98 16.57
N SER A 150 -8.98 -13.21 16.49
CA SER A 150 -9.79 -12.75 15.36
C SER A 150 -9.91 -11.23 15.50
N GLU A 151 -8.97 -10.50 14.94
CA GLU A 151 -9.01 -9.05 15.00
C GLU A 151 -10.12 -8.51 14.11
N LYS A 152 -10.72 -7.40 14.55
CA LYS A 152 -11.65 -6.65 13.72
C LYS A 152 -10.91 -6.14 12.48
N SER A 153 -11.49 -6.33 11.32
CA SER A 153 -11.04 -5.61 10.13
C SER A 153 -11.34 -4.13 10.32
N TYR A 154 -10.35 -3.28 10.07
CA TYR A 154 -10.55 -1.84 10.05
C TYR A 154 -10.93 -1.43 8.62
N GLU A 155 -12.04 -0.72 8.50
CA GLU A 155 -12.44 -0.11 7.24
C GLU A 155 -12.08 1.37 7.24
N LEU A 156 -11.61 1.83 6.08
CA LEU A 156 -11.34 3.24 5.88
C LEU A 156 -12.66 4.01 5.83
N ASN A 157 -12.75 5.14 6.52
CA ASN A 157 -13.93 5.98 6.45
C ASN A 157 -14.31 6.30 4.98
N PRO A 158 -15.59 6.18 4.58
CA PRO A 158 -16.00 6.35 3.16
C PRO A 158 -15.67 7.72 2.55
N TRP A 159 -15.50 8.76 3.38
CA TRP A 159 -15.14 10.11 2.93
C TRP A 159 -13.62 10.30 2.71
N ILE A 160 -12.79 9.32 3.09
CA ILE A 160 -11.34 9.38 2.82
C ILE A 160 -11.09 8.92 1.40
N THR A 161 -10.82 9.89 0.52
CA THR A 161 -10.41 9.69 -0.87
C THR A 161 -8.97 10.16 -1.07
N ARG A 162 -8.37 9.88 -2.22
CA ARG A 162 -7.07 10.44 -2.59
C ARG A 162 -7.09 11.97 -2.52
N LYS A 163 -8.12 12.60 -3.06
CA LYS A 163 -8.30 14.05 -3.02
C LYS A 163 -8.30 14.59 -1.59
N TYR A 164 -9.02 13.92 -0.67
CA TYR A 164 -9.01 14.29 0.74
C TYR A 164 -7.59 14.23 1.34
N ILE A 165 -6.84 13.17 1.03
CA ILE A 165 -5.45 13.00 1.51
C ILE A 165 -4.55 14.11 0.97
N GLU A 166 -4.63 14.43 -0.34
CA GLU A 166 -3.85 15.48 -0.98
C GLU A 166 -4.14 16.87 -0.39
N GLU A 167 -5.41 17.19 -0.17
CA GLU A 167 -5.85 18.46 0.39
C GLU A 167 -5.54 18.62 1.88
N ASN A 168 -5.47 17.52 2.62
CA ASN A 168 -5.26 17.49 4.06
C ASN A 168 -3.91 16.87 4.45
N SER A 169 -3.07 16.50 3.49
CA SER A 169 -1.71 16.05 3.77
C SER A 169 -0.93 17.21 4.38
N MET A 170 -0.89 17.22 5.70
CA MET A 170 0.00 18.11 6.41
C MET A 170 1.43 17.65 6.16
N THR A 171 2.21 18.46 5.46
CA THR A 171 3.66 18.43 5.56
C THR A 171 3.99 18.78 7.00
N LEU A 172 4.05 17.75 7.85
CA LEU A 172 4.53 17.93 9.20
C LEU A 172 5.98 18.35 9.12
N PRO A 173 6.38 19.45 9.76
CA PRO A 173 7.77 19.70 10.04
C PRO A 173 8.23 18.65 11.06
N ILE A 174 8.58 17.47 10.56
CA ILE A 174 9.00 16.30 11.36
C ILE A 174 10.28 16.65 12.16
N GLU A 175 11.03 17.65 11.70
CA GLU A 175 12.29 18.08 12.30
C GLU A 175 12.12 18.80 13.64
N ASP A 176 10.96 19.43 13.90
CA ASP A 176 10.73 20.28 15.05
C ASP A 176 9.76 19.73 16.12
N MET A 177 9.16 18.54 15.89
CA MET A 177 8.22 17.97 16.86
C MET A 177 8.89 17.03 17.86
N PRO A 178 8.65 17.18 19.17
CA PRO A 178 9.04 16.20 20.16
C PRO A 178 8.40 14.82 19.84
N LYS A 179 9.17 13.74 19.98
CA LYS A 179 8.72 12.37 19.62
C LYS A 179 7.37 11.96 20.22
N LEU A 180 7.07 12.41 21.42
CA LEU A 180 5.80 12.12 22.11
C LEU A 180 4.60 12.84 21.48
N GLU A 181 4.78 14.08 21.05
CA GLU A 181 3.74 14.88 20.38
C GLU A 181 3.46 14.33 18.98
N LEU A 182 4.51 13.93 18.25
CA LEU A 182 4.38 13.28 16.96
C LEU A 182 3.62 11.94 17.06
N MET A 183 3.90 11.12 18.07
CA MET A 183 3.14 9.87 18.30
C MET A 183 1.67 10.15 18.63
N ALA A 184 1.39 11.09 19.52
CA ALA A 184 0.02 11.46 19.90
C ALA A 184 -0.77 12.02 18.73
N PHE A 185 -0.13 12.83 17.89
CA PHE A 185 -0.71 13.38 16.66
C PHE A 185 -1.00 12.27 15.65
N THR A 186 -0.04 11.38 15.39
CA THR A 186 -0.21 10.24 14.47
C THR A 186 -1.35 9.32 14.91
N ILE A 187 -1.43 9.00 16.22
CA ILE A 187 -2.52 8.18 16.77
C ILE A 187 -3.87 8.88 16.62
N LYS A 188 -3.93 10.20 16.83
CA LYS A 188 -5.16 10.96 16.64
C LYS A 188 -5.61 10.92 15.18
N GLN A 189 -4.72 11.18 14.23
CA GLN A 189 -5.04 11.10 12.81
C GLN A 189 -5.46 9.69 12.39
N MET A 190 -4.75 8.65 12.86
CA MET A 190 -5.14 7.27 12.55
C MET A 190 -6.55 6.94 13.06
N LYS A 191 -6.95 7.45 14.22
CA LYS A 191 -8.32 7.25 14.75
C LYS A 191 -9.40 7.95 13.92
N GLU A 192 -9.05 9.02 13.22
CA GLU A 192 -9.97 9.74 12.33
C GLU A 192 -10.08 9.07 10.95
N LEU A 193 -9.05 8.29 10.54
CA LEU A 193 -9.02 7.61 9.25
C LEU A 193 -9.83 6.29 9.24
N PHE A 194 -9.96 5.61 10.38
CA PHE A 194 -10.58 4.27 10.44
C PHE A 194 -11.83 4.26 11.32
N ILE A 195 -12.77 3.41 10.93
CA ILE A 195 -14.02 3.13 11.67
C ILE A 195 -13.76 2.03 12.71
#